data_a5ba60185d78884af3fadca098e52600
#
_entry.id   a5ba60185d78884af3fadca098e52600
#
_cell.length_a   1.000
_cell.length_b   1.000
_cell.length_c   1.000
_cell.angle_alpha   90.00
_cell.angle_beta   90.00
_cell.angle_gamma   90.00
#
_symmetry.space_group_name_H-M   'P 1'
#
loop_
_entity.id
_entity.type
_entity.pdbx_description
1 polymer ?
#
loop_
_entity_poly.entity_id
_entity_poly.type
_entity_poly.pdbx_seq_one_letter_code
_entity_poly.pdbx_strand_id
1 'polypeptide(L)'
;IDGVPLSISAWQAPREPVPFAEAIQNSFEPVSLGWRFGRAWSTIWLRVTGEVPMSWQKDSVADLAPEIQIDFGYNTSRSGFQAEALAYDLSGKPIKAIAPKNSWLPWSINNKQIDFYLEVAANPDVAGEYTFEPTSFGDWDTAPETALYELKTLQLSRRNVQVWELAQDIWTIRGLISSLPQDSSRRHILIRAIEDMLDALDPADVANSVASGREKLEGVLSSPAAPAS
;
A
#
# COMPACT_ATOMS: atom_id res chain seq x y z
N ILE A 1 -4.77 4.14 15.22
CA ILE A 1 -3.49 3.57 14.70
C ILE A 1 -2.42 4.57 15.06
N ASP A 2 -1.48 4.17 15.91
CA ASP A 2 -0.36 5.02 16.33
C ASP A 2 0.65 5.06 15.16
N GLY A 3 0.66 6.16 14.43
CA GLY A 3 1.66 6.43 13.41
C GLY A 3 2.86 7.16 14.00
N VAL A 4 4.06 6.70 13.70
CA VAL A 4 5.33 7.37 14.07
C VAL A 4 5.87 8.05 12.81
N PRO A 5 5.97 9.38 12.79
CA PRO A 5 6.50 10.10 11.65
C PRO A 5 7.97 9.75 11.41
N LEU A 6 8.34 9.69 10.14
CA LEU A 6 9.72 9.45 9.70
C LEU A 6 10.29 10.71 9.04
N SER A 7 11.62 10.84 9.08
CA SER A 7 12.33 11.90 8.37
C SER A 7 12.51 11.49 6.91
N ILE A 8 12.25 12.41 6.00
CA ILE A 8 12.24 12.15 4.56
C ILE A 8 13.08 13.21 3.87
N SER A 9 13.93 12.77 2.97
CA SER A 9 14.63 13.67 2.05
C SER A 9 14.51 13.13 0.62
N ALA A 10 14.55 14.01 -0.35
CA ALA A 10 14.30 13.70 -1.75
C ALA A 10 15.43 14.21 -2.65
N TRP A 11 15.70 13.45 -3.71
CA TRP A 11 16.49 13.87 -4.85
C TRP A 11 15.77 13.44 -6.14
N GLN A 12 15.62 14.35 -7.07
CA GLN A 12 15.02 14.05 -8.37
C GLN A 12 16.13 13.82 -9.40
N ALA A 13 16.07 12.68 -10.08
CA ALA A 13 16.95 12.43 -11.21
C ALA A 13 16.70 13.46 -12.32
N PRO A 14 17.75 13.98 -12.97
CA PRO A 14 17.58 15.10 -13.91
C PRO A 14 16.73 14.76 -15.13
N ARG A 15 16.71 13.51 -15.55
CA ARG A 15 15.92 13.04 -16.68
C ARG A 15 15.68 11.54 -16.61
N GLU A 16 16.66 10.74 -16.97
CA GLU A 16 16.56 9.28 -17.02
C GLU A 16 16.74 8.67 -15.62
N PRO A 17 16.16 7.50 -15.36
CA PRO A 17 16.48 6.73 -14.16
C PRO A 17 17.97 6.46 -14.05
N VAL A 18 18.50 6.54 -12.83
CA VAL A 18 19.90 6.25 -12.55
C VAL A 18 20.02 5.06 -11.60
N PRO A 19 21.09 4.25 -11.69
CA PRO A 19 21.32 3.15 -10.77
C PRO A 19 21.40 3.60 -9.31
N PHE A 20 21.00 2.74 -8.37
CA PHE A 20 21.08 2.98 -6.94
C PHE A 20 22.41 3.60 -6.49
N ALA A 21 23.53 3.00 -6.91
CA ALA A 21 24.87 3.45 -6.52
C ALA A 21 25.21 4.88 -6.95
N GLU A 22 24.60 5.36 -8.01
CA GLU A 22 24.73 6.73 -8.49
C GLU A 22 23.76 7.67 -7.75
N ALA A 23 22.52 7.23 -7.58
CA ALA A 23 21.49 8.02 -6.91
C ALA A 23 21.88 8.43 -5.50
N ILE A 24 22.42 7.50 -4.70
CA ILE A 24 22.78 7.75 -3.29
C ILE A 24 23.99 8.67 -3.09
N GLN A 25 24.73 9.02 -4.15
CA GLN A 25 25.85 9.97 -4.10
C GLN A 25 25.38 11.44 -4.18
N ASN A 26 24.11 11.66 -4.49
CA ASN A 26 23.58 13.00 -4.66
C ASN A 26 23.11 13.62 -3.32
N SER A 27 22.91 14.93 -3.32
CA SER A 27 22.39 15.65 -2.16
C SER A 27 20.86 15.48 -2.12
N PHE A 28 20.37 14.99 -1.00
CA PHE A 28 18.94 14.84 -0.74
C PHE A 28 18.45 16.01 0.10
N GLU A 29 17.45 16.73 -0.37
CA GLU A 29 16.85 17.86 0.32
C GLU A 29 15.68 17.40 1.20
N PRO A 30 15.54 17.91 2.44
CA PRO A 30 14.45 17.57 3.33
C PRO A 30 13.09 17.89 2.71
N VAL A 31 12.13 16.96 2.81
CA VAL A 31 10.75 17.16 2.39
C VAL A 31 9.77 16.71 3.49
N SER A 32 8.54 17.21 3.43
CA SER A 32 7.49 16.92 4.41
C SER A 32 6.25 16.34 3.75
N LEU A 33 5.34 15.78 4.54
CA LEU A 33 4.02 15.40 4.05
C LEU A 33 3.34 16.61 3.40
N GLY A 34 2.60 16.38 2.32
CA GLY A 34 2.07 17.43 1.46
C GLY A 34 3.01 17.87 0.33
N TRP A 35 4.27 17.40 0.34
CA TRP A 35 5.19 17.69 -0.76
C TRP A 35 4.67 17.13 -2.08
N ARG A 36 4.54 18.01 -3.07
CA ARG A 36 4.09 17.65 -4.41
C ARG A 36 5.27 17.39 -5.31
N PHE A 37 5.19 16.32 -6.07
CA PHE A 37 6.31 15.86 -6.90
C PHE A 37 5.83 15.18 -8.19
N GLY A 38 6.79 14.88 -9.04
CA GLY A 38 6.58 14.01 -10.16
C GLY A 38 5.87 14.68 -11.33
N ARG A 39 6.63 15.42 -12.15
CA ARG A 39 6.33 15.51 -13.57
C ARG A 39 6.23 14.09 -14.12
N ALA A 40 5.28 13.79 -15.01
CA ALA A 40 5.20 12.50 -15.67
C ALA A 40 6.56 12.08 -16.25
N TRP A 41 6.90 10.80 -16.14
CA TRP A 41 8.18 10.19 -16.56
C TRP A 41 9.39 10.57 -15.71
N SER A 42 9.21 11.25 -14.59
CA SER A 42 10.33 11.55 -13.68
C SER A 42 10.59 10.41 -12.71
N THR A 43 11.85 10.29 -12.29
CA THR A 43 12.29 9.40 -11.21
C THR A 43 12.75 10.23 -10.02
N ILE A 44 12.21 9.93 -8.86
CA ILE A 44 12.53 10.58 -7.59
C ILE A 44 13.09 9.53 -6.64
N TRP A 45 14.21 9.83 -6.01
CA TRP A 45 14.75 9.05 -4.92
C TRP A 45 14.39 9.69 -3.59
N LEU A 46 13.83 8.89 -2.68
CA LEU A 46 13.60 9.30 -1.29
C LEU A 46 14.56 8.52 -0.39
N ARG A 47 15.18 9.20 0.55
CA ARG A 47 15.79 8.55 1.71
C ARG A 47 14.88 8.72 2.91
N VAL A 48 14.61 7.65 3.60
CA VAL A 48 13.67 7.58 4.72
C VAL A 48 14.42 7.12 5.95
N THR A 49 14.39 7.91 7.02
CA THR A 49 15.10 7.61 8.26
C THR A 49 14.20 7.77 9.48
N GLY A 50 14.52 7.07 10.55
CA GLY A 50 13.80 7.16 11.82
C GLY A 50 14.19 6.07 12.81
N GLU A 51 13.39 5.94 13.85
CA GLU A 51 13.62 4.95 14.91
C GLU A 51 12.32 4.23 15.28
N VAL A 52 12.43 2.95 15.57
CA VAL A 52 11.32 2.19 16.16
C VAL A 52 11.19 2.57 17.63
N PRO A 53 10.02 3.03 18.10
CA PRO A 53 9.82 3.42 19.49
C PRO A 53 10.22 2.33 20.49
N MET A 54 10.89 2.69 21.56
CA MET A 54 11.30 1.74 22.60
C MET A 54 10.10 1.03 23.26
N SER A 55 8.93 1.67 23.33
CA SER A 55 7.67 1.06 23.81
C SER A 55 7.28 -0.13 22.95
N TRP A 56 7.42 -0.04 21.61
CA TRP A 56 7.07 -1.14 20.71
C TRP A 56 8.02 -2.33 20.79
N GLN A 57 9.27 -2.09 21.21
CA GLN A 57 10.26 -3.16 21.39
C GLN A 57 9.97 -4.03 22.62
N LYS A 58 9.25 -3.48 23.60
CA LYS A 58 8.88 -4.17 24.85
C LYS A 58 7.52 -4.87 24.73
N ASP A 59 6.61 -4.33 23.90
CA ASP A 59 5.24 -4.81 23.75
C ASP A 59 5.12 -5.60 22.43
N SER A 60 5.62 -6.84 22.45
CA SER A 60 5.34 -7.80 21.40
C SER A 60 3.87 -8.22 21.48
N VAL A 61 2.97 -7.43 20.91
CA VAL A 61 1.55 -7.80 20.74
C VAL A 61 1.45 -8.69 19.51
N ALA A 62 1.07 -9.95 19.70
CA ALA A 62 1.09 -10.99 18.66
C ALA A 62 0.29 -10.61 17.38
N ASP A 63 -0.75 -9.79 17.55
CA ASP A 63 -1.63 -9.39 16.44
C ASP A 63 -1.26 -8.05 15.81
N LEU A 64 -0.13 -7.45 16.16
CA LEU A 64 0.33 -6.20 15.59
C LEU A 64 1.61 -6.37 14.78
N ALA A 65 1.51 -6.19 13.46
CA ALA A 65 2.64 -6.25 12.54
C ALA A 65 3.18 -4.83 12.26
N PRO A 66 4.46 -4.55 12.57
CA PRO A 66 5.08 -3.28 12.19
C PRO A 66 5.22 -3.17 10.68
N GLU A 67 4.88 -2.01 10.15
CA GLU A 67 5.02 -1.68 8.74
C GLU A 67 5.26 -0.20 8.53
N ILE A 68 5.86 0.16 7.41
CA ILE A 68 5.94 1.54 6.96
C ILE A 68 4.85 1.73 5.92
N GLN A 69 3.90 2.61 6.23
CA GLN A 69 2.83 3.01 5.32
C GLN A 69 3.33 4.11 4.39
N ILE A 70 3.01 3.99 3.11
CA ILE A 70 3.46 4.89 2.05
C ILE A 70 2.26 5.23 1.18
N ASP A 71 1.94 6.52 1.06
CA ASP A 71 0.89 6.99 0.16
C ASP A 71 1.41 8.20 -0.64
N PHE A 72 1.50 8.02 -1.95
CA PHE A 72 1.89 9.07 -2.90
C PHE A 72 0.67 9.81 -3.49
N GLY A 73 -0.46 9.79 -2.81
CA GLY A 73 -1.70 10.38 -3.29
C GLY A 73 -2.46 9.46 -4.24
N TYR A 74 -2.42 8.17 -3.99
CA TYR A 74 -3.04 7.15 -4.82
C TYR A 74 -4.55 7.30 -4.97
N ASN A 75 -5.02 7.02 -6.17
CA ASN A 75 -6.40 6.62 -6.39
C ASN A 75 -6.52 5.12 -6.12
N THR A 76 -7.06 4.77 -4.94
CA THR A 76 -7.14 3.38 -4.46
C THR A 76 -8.12 2.49 -5.24
N SER A 77 -8.95 3.08 -6.11
CA SER A 77 -9.85 2.30 -6.99
C SER A 77 -9.11 1.57 -8.10
N ARG A 78 -7.87 1.97 -8.41
CA ARG A 78 -7.04 1.46 -9.50
C ARG A 78 -5.73 0.87 -8.98
N SER A 79 -5.17 -0.07 -9.75
CA SER A 79 -3.94 -0.79 -9.42
C SER A 79 -2.80 -0.52 -10.40
N GLY A 80 -2.78 0.55 -11.13
CA GLY A 80 -1.70 0.85 -12.07
C GLY A 80 -1.80 2.24 -12.64
N PHE A 81 -0.85 2.62 -13.49
CA PHE A 81 -0.78 3.93 -14.12
C PHE A 81 -0.79 5.10 -13.12
N GLN A 82 -0.06 4.93 -12.04
CA GLN A 82 0.13 5.95 -11.01
C GLN A 82 1.59 5.89 -10.54
N ALA A 83 1.97 6.69 -9.53
CA ALA A 83 3.28 6.55 -8.93
C ALA A 83 3.47 5.13 -8.38
N GLU A 84 4.64 4.58 -8.60
CA GLU A 84 5.07 3.30 -8.06
C GLU A 84 6.48 3.46 -7.52
N ALA A 85 6.89 2.61 -6.59
CA ALA A 85 8.24 2.69 -6.06
C ALA A 85 8.83 1.31 -5.82
N LEU A 86 10.16 1.26 -5.80
CA LEU A 86 10.93 0.12 -5.33
C LEU A 86 11.72 0.54 -4.10
N ALA A 87 11.55 -0.20 -3.01
CA ALA A 87 12.30 0.01 -1.78
C ALA A 87 13.63 -0.76 -1.82
N TYR A 88 14.69 -0.09 -1.37
CA TYR A 88 16.04 -0.67 -1.28
C TYR A 88 16.60 -0.54 0.12
N ASP A 89 17.36 -1.53 0.57
CA ASP A 89 18.21 -1.39 1.75
C ASP A 89 19.47 -0.54 1.45
N LEU A 90 20.26 -0.26 2.46
CA LEU A 90 21.47 0.55 2.34
C LEU A 90 22.56 -0.08 1.43
N SER A 91 22.46 -1.36 1.13
CA SER A 91 23.37 -2.06 0.20
C SER A 91 22.91 -1.98 -1.26
N GLY A 92 21.71 -1.46 -1.52
CA GLY A 92 21.10 -1.42 -2.84
C GLY A 92 20.35 -2.71 -3.20
N LYS A 93 20.10 -3.58 -2.21
CA LYS A 93 19.28 -4.76 -2.43
C LYS A 93 17.80 -4.38 -2.40
N PRO A 94 17.01 -4.74 -3.43
CA PRO A 94 15.58 -4.53 -3.41
C PRO A 94 14.89 -5.27 -2.26
N ILE A 95 13.99 -4.58 -1.57
CA ILE A 95 13.20 -5.11 -0.46
C ILE A 95 11.79 -5.46 -0.95
N LYS A 96 11.09 -4.47 -1.53
CA LYS A 96 9.69 -4.64 -1.96
C LYS A 96 9.27 -3.53 -2.91
N ALA A 97 8.41 -3.88 -3.89
CA ALA A 97 7.70 -2.91 -4.72
C ALA A 97 6.51 -2.31 -3.96
N ILE A 98 6.28 -1.02 -4.18
CA ILE A 98 5.19 -0.23 -3.60
C ILE A 98 4.29 0.24 -4.74
N ALA A 99 3.00 0.00 -4.61
CA ALA A 99 1.99 0.34 -5.61
C ALA A 99 0.65 0.68 -4.92
N PRO A 100 -0.35 1.25 -5.62
CA PRO A 100 -1.58 1.74 -4.99
C PRO A 100 -2.33 0.77 -4.08
N LYS A 101 -2.34 -0.53 -4.41
CA LYS A 101 -2.97 -1.57 -3.58
C LYS A 101 -1.98 -2.38 -2.74
N ASN A 102 -0.72 -1.96 -2.72
CA ASN A 102 0.37 -2.60 -2.02
C ASN A 102 1.33 -1.53 -1.46
N SER A 103 0.75 -0.57 -0.75
CA SER A 103 1.36 0.69 -0.33
C SER A 103 1.98 0.63 1.07
N TRP A 104 2.65 -0.46 1.38
CA TRP A 104 3.30 -0.69 2.67
C TRP A 104 4.58 -1.50 2.53
N LEU A 105 5.53 -1.27 3.43
CA LEU A 105 6.78 -2.00 3.54
C LEU A 105 6.82 -2.71 4.90
N PRO A 106 7.01 -4.06 4.96
CA PRO A 106 7.14 -4.75 6.23
C PRO A 106 8.39 -4.27 6.96
N TRP A 107 8.28 -4.10 8.28
CA TRP A 107 9.42 -3.71 9.10
C TRP A 107 9.55 -4.63 10.31
N SER A 108 10.76 -4.89 10.75
CA SER A 108 11.00 -5.66 11.98
C SER A 108 11.24 -4.72 13.15
N ILE A 109 10.55 -4.93 14.28
CA ILE A 109 10.82 -4.19 15.51
C ILE A 109 12.24 -4.40 16.05
N ASN A 110 12.92 -5.47 15.61
CA ASN A 110 14.32 -5.72 15.95
C ASN A 110 15.28 -4.79 15.21
N ASN A 111 14.86 -4.26 14.07
CA ASN A 111 15.58 -3.23 13.32
C ASN A 111 15.26 -1.87 13.91
N LYS A 112 15.94 -1.51 15.00
CA LYS A 112 15.69 -0.28 15.78
C LYS A 112 15.81 0.99 14.95
N GLN A 113 16.76 1.02 14.02
CA GLN A 113 16.99 2.12 13.09
C GLN A 113 16.24 1.85 11.80
N ILE A 114 15.55 2.86 11.31
CA ILE A 114 14.92 2.89 10.00
C ILE A 114 15.82 3.72 9.10
N ASP A 115 16.36 3.12 8.06
CA ASP A 115 17.13 3.79 7.02
C ASP A 115 17.06 2.97 5.74
N PHE A 116 16.39 3.51 4.72
CA PHE A 116 16.20 2.84 3.44
C PHE A 116 15.93 3.87 2.35
N TYR A 117 15.96 3.43 1.10
CA TYR A 117 15.68 4.26 -0.06
C TYR A 117 14.45 3.79 -0.81
N LEU A 118 13.75 4.75 -1.44
CA LEU A 118 12.69 4.48 -2.40
C LEU A 118 13.07 5.11 -3.74
N GLU A 119 13.08 4.31 -4.79
CA GLU A 119 13.07 4.80 -6.16
C GLU A 119 11.61 4.93 -6.60
N VAL A 120 11.15 6.13 -6.81
CA VAL A 120 9.75 6.45 -7.13
C VAL A 120 9.65 6.84 -8.59
N ALA A 121 8.93 6.07 -9.36
CA ALA A 121 8.56 6.40 -10.74
C ALA A 121 7.26 7.21 -10.74
N ALA A 122 7.31 8.44 -11.25
CA ALA A 122 6.12 9.24 -11.49
C ALA A 122 5.51 8.87 -12.83
N ASN A 123 4.83 7.74 -12.90
CA ASN A 123 4.14 7.30 -14.10
C ASN A 123 3.06 8.32 -14.50
N PRO A 124 2.74 8.48 -15.79
CA PRO A 124 1.60 9.28 -16.20
C PRO A 124 0.32 8.80 -15.52
N ASP A 125 -0.42 9.71 -14.89
CA ASP A 125 -1.73 9.38 -14.34
C ASP A 125 -2.78 9.41 -15.47
N VAL A 126 -3.26 8.24 -15.83
CA VAL A 126 -4.34 8.05 -16.80
C VAL A 126 -5.70 7.97 -16.09
N ALA A 127 -5.89 8.81 -15.08
CA ALA A 127 -7.14 8.90 -14.34
C ALA A 127 -8.26 9.44 -15.24
N GLY A 128 -9.10 8.58 -15.76
CA GLY A 128 -10.22 8.95 -16.59
C GLY A 128 -10.32 8.12 -17.85
N GLU A 129 -10.59 8.72 -18.94
CA GLU A 129 -10.67 8.08 -20.24
C GLU A 129 -9.25 7.83 -20.77
N TYR A 130 -9.02 6.64 -21.34
CA TYR A 130 -7.77 6.30 -22.01
C TYR A 130 -7.65 7.13 -23.31
N THR A 131 -7.36 8.38 -23.18
CA THR A 131 -6.96 9.19 -24.33
C THR A 131 -5.47 9.01 -24.50
N PHE A 132 -5.09 8.25 -25.51
CA PHE A 132 -3.69 8.09 -25.94
C PHE A 132 -3.22 9.35 -26.67
N GLU A 133 -3.39 10.50 -26.03
CA GLU A 133 -2.83 11.72 -26.57
C GLU A 133 -1.33 11.73 -26.34
N PRO A 134 -0.51 12.13 -27.32
CA PRO A 134 0.94 12.18 -27.19
C PRO A 134 1.44 12.91 -25.95
N THR A 135 0.71 13.92 -25.49
CA THR A 135 1.05 14.70 -24.30
C THR A 135 0.82 13.98 -22.99
N SER A 136 -0.10 13.00 -22.94
CA SER A 136 -0.38 12.21 -21.73
C SER A 136 0.50 10.98 -21.60
N PHE A 137 0.87 10.38 -22.74
CA PHE A 137 1.66 9.16 -22.81
C PHE A 137 2.99 9.35 -23.55
N GLY A 138 3.35 10.57 -23.91
CA GLY A 138 4.56 10.87 -24.64
C GLY A 138 5.82 10.40 -23.91
N ASP A 139 6.71 11.30 -23.74
CA ASP A 139 7.94 11.10 -23.00
C ASP A 139 8.21 12.31 -22.09
N TRP A 140 9.38 12.33 -21.51
CA TRP A 140 9.82 13.44 -20.68
C TRP A 140 9.68 14.81 -21.40
N ASP A 141 10.02 14.92 -22.65
CA ASP A 141 10.05 16.21 -23.36
C ASP A 141 8.64 16.74 -23.66
N THR A 142 7.66 15.87 -23.76
CA THR A 142 6.25 16.24 -24.02
C THR A 142 5.40 16.37 -22.76
N ALA A 143 5.88 15.87 -21.61
CA ALA A 143 5.14 15.92 -20.35
C ALA A 143 5.07 17.36 -19.80
N PRO A 144 3.91 17.79 -19.26
CA PRO A 144 3.79 19.05 -18.54
C PRO A 144 4.70 19.09 -17.31
N GLU A 145 5.16 20.28 -16.91
CA GLU A 145 5.95 20.46 -15.69
C GLU A 145 5.11 20.43 -14.39
N THR A 146 3.89 19.97 -14.47
CA THR A 146 2.96 19.89 -13.34
C THR A 146 3.29 18.69 -12.47
N ALA A 147 3.39 18.91 -11.16
CA ALA A 147 3.50 17.83 -10.19
C ALA A 147 2.20 17.03 -10.13
N LEU A 148 2.27 15.73 -10.41
CA LEU A 148 1.11 14.83 -10.47
C LEU A 148 0.75 14.22 -9.11
N TYR A 149 1.72 14.06 -8.24
CA TYR A 149 1.60 13.28 -7.01
C TYR A 149 1.87 14.12 -5.77
N GLU A 150 1.44 13.61 -4.63
CA GLU A 150 1.62 14.25 -3.33
C GLU A 150 1.97 13.20 -2.28
N LEU A 151 3.03 13.41 -1.54
CA LEU A 151 3.40 12.53 -0.43
C LEU A 151 2.41 12.72 0.74
N LYS A 152 1.36 11.91 0.80
CA LYS A 152 0.30 12.01 1.82
C LYS A 152 0.64 11.27 3.10
N THR A 153 1.32 10.13 2.98
CA THR A 153 1.69 9.33 4.15
C THR A 153 3.05 8.70 3.93
N LEU A 154 3.92 8.80 4.91
CA LEU A 154 5.13 8.02 5.06
C LEU A 154 5.46 7.95 6.55
N GLN A 155 5.06 6.85 7.19
CA GLN A 155 5.16 6.70 8.64
C GLN A 155 5.34 5.23 9.01
N LEU A 156 6.00 4.98 10.15
CA LEU A 156 5.97 3.68 10.79
C LEU A 156 4.64 3.50 11.52
N SER A 157 3.99 2.37 11.34
CA SER A 157 2.72 2.02 12.00
C SER A 157 2.71 0.55 12.43
N ARG A 158 1.71 0.19 13.21
CA ARG A 158 1.42 -1.22 13.55
C ARG A 158 0.06 -1.58 12.97
N ARG A 159 0.03 -2.53 12.05
CA ARG A 159 -1.19 -3.06 11.48
C ARG A 159 -1.76 -4.14 12.38
N ASN A 160 -3.03 -4.07 12.71
CA ASN A 160 -3.73 -5.20 13.31
C ASN A 160 -3.93 -6.29 12.24
N VAL A 161 -3.26 -7.43 12.44
CA VAL A 161 -3.22 -8.53 11.47
C VAL A 161 -4.61 -9.15 11.29
N GLN A 162 -5.35 -9.37 12.37
CA GLN A 162 -6.69 -9.96 12.32
C GLN A 162 -7.68 -9.09 11.55
N VAL A 163 -7.65 -7.77 11.78
CA VAL A 163 -8.50 -6.83 11.05
C VAL A 163 -8.14 -6.77 9.58
N TRP A 164 -6.86 -6.82 9.26
CA TRP A 164 -6.41 -6.84 7.87
C TRP A 164 -6.84 -8.13 7.16
N GLU A 165 -6.70 -9.28 7.80
CA GLU A 165 -7.13 -10.56 7.26
C GLU A 165 -8.63 -10.60 7.05
N LEU A 166 -9.45 -10.10 8.00
CA LEU A 166 -10.88 -9.95 7.80
C LEU A 166 -11.22 -9.10 6.55
N ALA A 167 -10.51 -8.02 6.35
CA ALA A 167 -10.70 -7.18 5.16
C ALA A 167 -10.39 -7.94 3.85
N GLN A 168 -9.36 -8.80 3.83
CA GLN A 168 -9.03 -9.65 2.69
C GLN A 168 -10.10 -10.74 2.47
N ASP A 169 -10.59 -11.35 3.55
CA ASP A 169 -11.66 -12.34 3.51
C ASP A 169 -12.93 -11.75 2.90
N ILE A 170 -13.34 -10.56 3.38
CA ILE A 170 -14.50 -9.83 2.83
C ILE A 170 -14.29 -9.50 1.36
N TRP A 171 -13.11 -9.03 0.97
CA TRP A 171 -12.84 -8.70 -0.44
C TRP A 171 -12.94 -9.93 -1.34
N THR A 172 -12.38 -11.05 -0.90
CA THR A 172 -12.45 -12.33 -1.61
C THR A 172 -13.91 -12.77 -1.79
N ILE A 173 -14.70 -12.77 -0.71
CA ILE A 173 -16.10 -13.18 -0.74
C ILE A 173 -16.92 -12.23 -1.64
N ARG A 174 -16.72 -10.92 -1.58
CA ARG A 174 -17.38 -9.97 -2.47
C ARG A 174 -17.06 -10.21 -3.95
N GLY A 175 -15.82 -10.54 -4.26
CA GLY A 175 -15.41 -10.92 -5.61
C GLY A 175 -16.16 -12.16 -6.10
N LEU A 176 -16.26 -13.18 -5.25
CA LEU A 176 -17.02 -14.39 -5.55
C LEU A 176 -18.52 -14.09 -5.75
N ILE A 177 -19.15 -13.34 -4.85
CA ILE A 177 -20.55 -12.92 -4.96
C ILE A 177 -20.82 -12.21 -6.29
N SER A 178 -19.91 -11.34 -6.72
CA SER A 178 -20.05 -10.57 -7.97
C SER A 178 -19.90 -11.42 -9.22
N SER A 179 -19.14 -12.53 -9.16
CA SER A 179 -18.89 -13.41 -10.30
C SER A 179 -19.91 -14.55 -10.44
N LEU A 180 -20.69 -14.86 -9.39
CA LEU A 180 -21.67 -15.93 -9.39
C LEU A 180 -23.03 -15.47 -9.94
N PRO A 181 -23.80 -16.36 -10.63
CA PRO A 181 -25.18 -16.08 -11.05
C PRO A 181 -26.05 -15.66 -9.87
N GLN A 182 -27.05 -14.81 -10.12
CA GLN A 182 -27.91 -14.25 -9.07
C GLN A 182 -28.74 -15.34 -8.33
N ASP A 183 -29.12 -16.38 -9.02
CA ASP A 183 -29.88 -17.51 -8.52
C ASP A 183 -29.03 -18.66 -7.95
N SER A 184 -27.71 -18.49 -7.93
CA SER A 184 -26.78 -19.49 -7.40
C SER A 184 -26.98 -19.68 -5.89
N SER A 185 -27.19 -20.91 -5.44
CA SER A 185 -27.20 -21.25 -4.01
C SER A 185 -25.91 -20.84 -3.30
N ARG A 186 -24.77 -21.00 -3.96
CA ARG A 186 -23.47 -20.58 -3.42
C ARG A 186 -23.42 -19.09 -3.15
N ARG A 187 -23.98 -18.28 -4.07
CA ARG A 187 -24.04 -16.83 -3.89
C ARG A 187 -24.85 -16.44 -2.65
N HIS A 188 -26.01 -17.06 -2.43
CA HIS A 188 -26.85 -16.81 -1.25
C HIS A 188 -26.15 -17.21 0.06
N ILE A 189 -25.42 -18.34 0.06
CA ILE A 189 -24.64 -18.78 1.22
C ILE A 189 -23.55 -17.76 1.56
N LEU A 190 -22.84 -17.24 0.57
CA LEU A 190 -21.81 -16.22 0.76
C LEU A 190 -22.37 -14.90 1.29
N ILE A 191 -23.53 -14.46 0.78
CA ILE A 191 -24.21 -13.25 1.26
C ILE A 191 -24.59 -13.42 2.75
N ARG A 192 -25.21 -14.56 3.10
CA ARG A 192 -25.57 -14.85 4.50
C ARG A 192 -24.35 -14.87 5.41
N ALA A 193 -23.24 -15.44 4.99
CA ALA A 193 -22.02 -15.46 5.77
C ALA A 193 -21.48 -14.02 6.03
N ILE A 194 -21.61 -13.11 5.08
CA ILE A 194 -21.27 -11.68 5.28
C ILE A 194 -22.24 -11.03 6.28
N GLU A 195 -23.55 -11.33 6.22
CA GLU A 195 -24.54 -10.82 7.18
C GLU A 195 -24.21 -11.32 8.60
N ASP A 196 -24.01 -12.63 8.78
CA ASP A 196 -23.65 -13.23 10.06
C ASP A 196 -22.32 -12.65 10.64
N MET A 197 -21.36 -12.36 9.75
CA MET A 197 -20.09 -11.71 10.13
C MET A 197 -20.33 -10.27 10.61
N LEU A 198 -21.17 -9.50 9.91
CA LEU A 198 -21.49 -8.11 10.29
C LEU A 198 -22.21 -8.06 11.65
N ASP A 199 -23.11 -9.02 11.90
CA ASP A 199 -23.82 -9.13 13.18
C ASP A 199 -22.88 -9.51 14.34
N ALA A 200 -21.78 -10.20 14.06
CA ALA A 200 -20.79 -10.61 15.06
C ALA A 200 -19.69 -9.54 15.29
N LEU A 201 -19.59 -8.53 14.41
CA LEU A 201 -18.57 -7.49 14.47
C LEU A 201 -19.13 -6.24 15.20
N ASP A 202 -18.43 -5.79 16.23
CA ASP A 202 -18.73 -4.51 16.86
C ASP A 202 -17.92 -3.39 16.17
N PRO A 203 -18.57 -2.50 15.40
CA PRO A 203 -17.87 -1.41 14.72
C PRO A 203 -17.26 -0.37 15.67
N ALA A 204 -17.72 -0.32 16.95
CA ALA A 204 -17.11 0.53 17.97
C ALA A 204 -15.88 -0.10 18.62
N ASP A 205 -15.74 -1.43 18.54
CA ASP A 205 -14.61 -2.20 19.08
C ASP A 205 -14.18 -3.34 18.14
N VAL A 206 -13.75 -2.96 16.94
CA VAL A 206 -13.36 -3.90 15.89
C VAL A 206 -12.21 -4.82 16.35
N ALA A 207 -11.24 -4.28 17.09
CA ALA A 207 -10.06 -5.04 17.51
C ALA A 207 -10.40 -6.25 18.40
N ASN A 208 -11.42 -6.15 19.27
CA ASN A 208 -11.84 -7.22 20.15
C ASN A 208 -12.92 -8.13 19.54
N SER A 209 -13.66 -7.68 18.53
CA SER A 209 -14.74 -8.43 17.87
C SER A 209 -14.34 -9.12 16.57
N VAL A 210 -13.18 -8.76 15.99
CA VAL A 210 -12.73 -9.25 14.69
C VAL A 210 -12.63 -10.78 14.61
N ALA A 211 -12.17 -11.43 15.66
CA ALA A 211 -12.05 -12.90 15.71
C ALA A 211 -13.43 -13.57 15.55
N SER A 212 -14.46 -13.05 16.25
CA SER A 212 -15.83 -13.56 16.13
C SER A 212 -16.41 -13.35 14.73
N GLY A 213 -16.10 -12.21 14.10
CA GLY A 213 -16.49 -11.94 12.71
C GLY A 213 -15.84 -12.94 11.74
N ARG A 214 -14.53 -13.17 11.87
CA ARG A 214 -13.79 -14.09 10.98
C ARG A 214 -14.28 -15.54 11.10
N GLU A 215 -14.62 -15.99 12.31
CA GLU A 215 -15.19 -17.33 12.54
C GLU A 215 -16.44 -17.58 11.67
N LYS A 216 -17.30 -16.56 11.44
CA LYS A 216 -18.47 -16.69 10.58
C LYS A 216 -18.13 -16.89 9.11
N LEU A 217 -16.96 -16.44 8.67
CA LEU A 217 -16.50 -16.58 7.28
C LEU A 217 -15.72 -17.89 7.04
N GLU A 218 -15.14 -18.50 8.06
CA GLU A 218 -14.27 -19.68 7.94
C GLU A 218 -14.95 -20.84 7.20
N GLY A 219 -16.22 -21.12 7.52
CA GLY A 219 -17.00 -22.20 6.92
C GLY A 219 -17.19 -22.04 5.40
N VAL A 220 -17.33 -20.82 4.90
CA VAL A 220 -17.51 -20.56 3.47
C VAL A 220 -16.20 -20.40 2.71
N LEU A 221 -15.13 -19.99 3.37
CA LEU A 221 -13.79 -19.88 2.79
C LEU A 221 -13.10 -21.24 2.67
N SER A 222 -13.29 -22.13 3.64
CA SER A 222 -12.72 -23.49 3.64
C SER A 222 -13.52 -24.52 2.85
N SER A 223 -14.78 -24.20 2.46
CA SER A 223 -15.63 -25.13 1.72
C SER A 223 -15.11 -25.37 0.31
N PRO A 224 -14.90 -26.63 -0.13
CA PRO A 224 -14.52 -26.91 -1.50
C PRO A 224 -15.60 -26.40 -2.47
N ALA A 225 -15.18 -25.96 -3.67
CA ALA A 225 -16.13 -25.64 -4.73
C ALA A 225 -17.01 -26.86 -4.99
N ALA A 226 -18.34 -26.68 -5.04
CA ALA A 226 -19.21 -27.75 -5.48
C ALA A 226 -18.78 -28.21 -6.88
N PRO A 227 -18.71 -29.52 -7.18
CA PRO A 227 -18.39 -29.98 -8.51
C PRO A 227 -19.38 -29.36 -9.50
N ALA A 228 -18.87 -28.88 -10.64
CA ALA A 228 -19.71 -28.38 -11.72
C ALA A 228 -20.69 -29.50 -12.16
N SER A 229 -21.95 -29.26 -11.99
CA SER A 229 -23.03 -30.15 -12.47
C SER A 229 -23.26 -29.94 -13.95
#